data_3f6cf25339c8a2fe0f8a838a9a6faa8c
#
_entry.id   3f6cf25339c8a2fe0f8a838a9a6faa8c
#
_cell.length_a   1.000
_cell.length_b   1.000
_cell.length_c   1.000
_cell.angle_alpha   90.00
_cell.angle_beta   90.00
_cell.angle_gamma   90.00
#
_symmetry.space_group_name_H-M   'P 1'
#
loop_
_entity.id
_entity.type
_entity.pdbx_description
1 polymer ?
#
loop_
_entity_poly.entity_id
_entity_poly.type
_entity_poly.pdbx_seq_one_letter_code
_entity_poly.pdbx_strand_id
1 'polypeptide(L)'
;MAKVKIQGHASGTGVLTVTAPNTSTDRTITLPDATGTLLNSDGDGSSLTGIETVTKQATAPSSPSEGDQWFNTATSTVSGITTKSMAVYNGTAWKAMSKTGLTATGGTITTSGDYKIHTFTSSGTFAVTVAGTVEYLVIAGGGGGGVANGGGAGGGAGGYRNSTGSETSGGNSSTESTLSLATGNYTVTIGAGGAGNNHGGTSGSKGVQGSSSVFSSITSIGGGYGGGDADKPGGNGGSGGGAARNNTTEGNGTSGQGFNGGDSSGNNDGGGGGGAGASGTNGTTSPYRGGNGGTGLASSITGSSVTRAGGGGGGSESPTDDAGGIGGTGGGGKGGQAGSVGSTPTAGTVNTGSGGGASGDYNTGGSHNGKSGGSGIVIIRYEA
;
A
#
# COMPACT_ATOMS: atom_id res chain seq x y z
N MET A 1 -63.57 32.57 -9.84
CA MET A 1 -62.28 33.05 -10.36
C MET A 1 -61.50 33.67 -9.21
N ALA A 2 -60.31 33.20 -8.97
CA ALA A 2 -59.41 33.82 -8.01
C ALA A 2 -58.96 35.20 -8.51
N LYS A 3 -58.89 36.17 -7.61
CA LYS A 3 -58.51 37.56 -7.91
C LYS A 3 -57.15 37.84 -7.31
N VAL A 4 -56.23 38.37 -8.09
CA VAL A 4 -54.99 38.97 -7.59
C VAL A 4 -55.28 40.38 -7.09
N LYS A 5 -55.05 40.66 -5.81
CA LYS A 5 -55.14 42.01 -5.24
C LYS A 5 -53.71 42.51 -5.03
N ILE A 6 -53.33 43.56 -5.76
CA ILE A 6 -52.08 44.27 -5.53
C ILE A 6 -52.39 45.47 -4.66
N GLN A 7 -51.82 45.52 -3.46
CA GLN A 7 -52.04 46.61 -2.50
C GLN A 7 -50.68 47.18 -2.05
N GLY A 8 -50.45 48.47 -2.36
CA GLY A 8 -49.27 49.14 -1.88
C GLY A 8 -49.36 49.47 -0.36
N HIS A 9 -48.23 49.71 0.27
CA HIS A 9 -48.17 50.14 1.64
C HIS A 9 -48.72 51.57 1.74
N ALA A 10 -49.54 51.84 2.77
CA ALA A 10 -50.27 53.11 2.92
C ALA A 10 -49.37 54.36 3.02
N SER A 11 -48.10 54.23 3.38
CA SER A 11 -47.11 55.33 3.46
C SER A 11 -45.93 55.15 2.48
N GLY A 12 -45.96 54.18 1.57
CA GLY A 12 -44.86 53.91 0.63
C GLY A 12 -45.06 54.73 -0.66
N THR A 13 -44.00 55.35 -1.14
CA THR A 13 -43.95 56.05 -2.47
C THR A 13 -43.40 55.17 -3.59
N GLY A 14 -43.09 53.91 -3.31
CA GLY A 14 -42.54 52.98 -4.27
C GLY A 14 -43.59 52.43 -5.24
N VAL A 15 -43.16 52.09 -6.46
CA VAL A 15 -44.00 51.50 -7.52
C VAL A 15 -43.59 50.03 -7.66
N LEU A 16 -44.57 49.12 -7.59
CA LEU A 16 -44.36 47.72 -7.93
C LEU A 16 -44.48 47.62 -9.48
N THR A 17 -43.38 47.27 -10.15
CA THR A 17 -43.36 47.05 -11.57
C THR A 17 -43.18 45.53 -11.85
N VAL A 18 -44.12 44.91 -12.52
CA VAL A 18 -43.98 43.55 -13.04
C VAL A 18 -43.64 43.65 -14.51
N THR A 19 -42.41 43.37 -14.88
CA THR A 19 -41.95 43.46 -16.28
C THR A 19 -41.65 42.01 -16.77
N ALA A 20 -42.25 41.66 -17.89
CA ALA A 20 -41.88 40.44 -18.58
C ALA A 20 -40.51 40.61 -19.25
N PRO A 21 -39.57 39.67 -19.11
CA PRO A 21 -38.33 39.70 -19.87
C PRO A 21 -38.65 39.58 -21.36
N ASN A 22 -37.82 40.17 -22.22
CA ASN A 22 -37.96 40.06 -23.69
C ASN A 22 -37.64 38.62 -24.11
N THR A 23 -38.66 37.78 -24.15
CA THR A 23 -38.57 36.36 -24.47
C THR A 23 -39.76 35.96 -25.35
N SER A 24 -39.54 35.07 -26.32
CA SER A 24 -40.57 34.47 -27.15
C SER A 24 -41.32 33.30 -26.49
N THR A 25 -41.03 33.00 -25.22
CA THR A 25 -41.63 31.89 -24.48
C THR A 25 -42.53 32.42 -23.37
N ASP A 26 -43.76 31.95 -23.28
CA ASP A 26 -44.67 32.25 -22.17
C ASP A 26 -44.11 31.72 -20.87
N ARG A 27 -44.17 32.51 -19.81
CA ARG A 27 -43.73 32.13 -18.47
C ARG A 27 -44.89 32.24 -17.51
N THR A 28 -45.07 31.20 -16.71
CA THR A 28 -46.09 31.16 -15.67
C THR A 28 -45.40 31.37 -14.31
N ILE A 29 -45.89 32.34 -13.53
CA ILE A 29 -45.51 32.47 -12.14
C ILE A 29 -46.63 31.83 -11.32
N THR A 30 -46.37 30.67 -10.73
CA THR A 30 -47.29 30.01 -9.80
C THR A 30 -47.07 30.55 -8.40
N LEU A 31 -48.08 31.22 -7.86
CA LEU A 31 -48.03 31.67 -6.47
C LEU A 31 -48.43 30.50 -5.55
N PRO A 32 -47.80 30.33 -4.38
CA PRO A 32 -48.19 29.30 -3.43
C PRO A 32 -49.61 29.54 -2.93
N ASP A 33 -50.36 28.48 -2.65
CA ASP A 33 -51.71 28.51 -2.06
C ASP A 33 -51.67 28.77 -0.54
N ALA A 34 -50.67 29.50 -0.07
CA ALA A 34 -50.50 29.90 1.31
C ALA A 34 -49.95 31.32 1.37
N THR A 35 -50.11 31.95 2.55
CA THR A 35 -49.51 33.24 2.80
C THR A 35 -48.00 33.16 2.77
N GLY A 36 -47.31 33.84 1.90
CA GLY A 36 -45.86 33.76 1.72
C GLY A 36 -45.30 35.08 1.15
N THR A 37 -44.00 35.24 1.32
CA THR A 37 -43.22 36.36 0.76
C THR A 37 -42.46 35.86 -0.45
N LEU A 38 -42.57 36.55 -1.58
CA LEU A 38 -41.73 36.33 -2.76
C LEU A 38 -40.37 37.00 -2.52
N LEU A 39 -39.30 36.26 -2.85
CA LEU A 39 -37.94 36.83 -2.81
C LEU A 39 -37.78 37.95 -3.83
N ASN A 40 -37.11 39.02 -3.44
CA ASN A 40 -36.68 40.06 -4.33
C ASN A 40 -35.35 39.69 -5.05
N SER A 41 -34.96 40.49 -6.07
CA SER A 41 -33.80 40.19 -6.93
C SER A 41 -32.42 40.38 -6.28
N ASP A 42 -32.36 40.93 -5.07
CA ASP A 42 -31.11 41.09 -4.32
C ASP A 42 -30.69 39.83 -3.62
N GLY A 43 -31.48 38.76 -3.71
CA GLY A 43 -31.09 37.42 -3.31
C GLY A 43 -30.93 37.23 -1.81
N ASP A 44 -31.33 38.19 -1.01
CA ASP A 44 -31.34 38.09 0.45
C ASP A 44 -32.49 37.16 0.90
N GLY A 45 -32.12 35.89 1.17
CA GLY A 45 -33.03 34.88 1.70
C GLY A 45 -33.36 35.07 3.19
N SER A 46 -32.98 36.17 3.82
CA SER A 46 -33.15 36.41 5.29
C SER A 46 -34.60 36.35 5.77
N SER A 47 -35.56 36.58 4.86
CA SER A 47 -37.00 36.51 5.15
C SER A 47 -37.62 35.14 4.89
N LEU A 48 -36.87 34.17 4.39
CA LEU A 48 -37.38 32.82 4.22
C LEU A 48 -37.35 32.07 5.54
N THR A 49 -38.53 31.72 6.05
CA THR A 49 -38.65 30.85 7.21
C THR A 49 -38.73 29.40 6.78
N GLY A 50 -38.05 28.49 7.52
CA GLY A 50 -38.06 27.09 7.23
C GLY A 50 -36.97 26.61 6.23
N ILE A 51 -36.06 27.50 5.81
CA ILE A 51 -34.84 27.10 5.10
C ILE A 51 -33.71 27.05 6.13
N GLU A 52 -33.18 25.87 6.39
CA GLU A 52 -31.96 25.71 7.18
C GLU A 52 -30.78 26.27 6.39
N THR A 53 -30.25 27.41 6.81
CA THR A 53 -29.08 28.03 6.19
C THR A 53 -27.83 27.70 6.97
N VAL A 54 -26.76 27.36 6.27
CA VAL A 54 -25.43 27.20 6.89
C VAL A 54 -24.87 28.60 7.19
N THR A 55 -24.75 28.95 8.45
CA THR A 55 -24.10 30.19 8.88
C THR A 55 -22.59 30.09 8.68
N LYS A 56 -21.99 30.96 7.87
CA LYS A 56 -20.55 31.02 7.60
C LYS A 56 -19.93 32.20 8.34
N GLN A 57 -19.25 31.93 9.45
CA GLN A 57 -18.59 33.01 10.25
C GLN A 57 -17.44 32.45 11.10
N ALA A 58 -16.57 33.35 11.56
CA ALA A 58 -15.38 33.00 12.33
C ALA A 58 -15.67 32.85 13.85
N THR A 59 -16.86 33.16 14.30
CA THR A 59 -17.31 32.99 15.70
C THR A 59 -18.51 32.05 15.72
N ALA A 60 -18.67 31.28 16.79
CA ALA A 60 -19.86 30.43 16.93
C ALA A 60 -21.12 31.31 17.02
N PRO A 61 -22.23 30.98 16.33
CA PRO A 61 -23.51 31.68 16.52
C PRO A 61 -23.94 31.74 17.97
N SER A 62 -24.39 32.92 18.43
CA SER A 62 -24.63 33.20 19.86
C SER A 62 -26.00 32.72 20.38
N SER A 63 -26.96 32.46 19.49
CA SER A 63 -28.31 32.02 19.86
C SER A 63 -28.79 30.94 18.90
N PRO A 64 -28.11 29.80 18.85
CA PRO A 64 -28.47 28.75 17.92
C PRO A 64 -29.69 27.97 18.42
N SER A 65 -30.49 27.49 17.45
CA SER A 65 -31.53 26.49 17.68
C SER A 65 -31.00 25.09 17.38
N GLU A 66 -31.61 24.07 17.98
CA GLU A 66 -31.24 22.67 17.64
C GLU A 66 -31.45 22.39 16.15
N GLY A 67 -30.44 21.81 15.49
CA GLY A 67 -30.43 21.59 14.06
C GLY A 67 -29.68 22.65 13.26
N ASP A 68 -29.44 23.85 13.81
CA ASP A 68 -28.72 24.90 13.12
C ASP A 68 -27.32 24.43 12.67
N GLN A 69 -26.92 24.84 11.47
CA GLN A 69 -25.64 24.48 10.86
C GLN A 69 -24.70 25.69 10.82
N TRP A 70 -23.45 25.48 11.15
CA TRP A 70 -22.40 26.49 11.14
C TRP A 70 -21.13 25.97 10.49
N PHE A 71 -20.56 26.77 9.55
CA PHE A 71 -19.24 26.55 9.00
C PHE A 71 -18.24 27.52 9.66
N ASN A 72 -17.27 26.98 10.42
CA ASN A 72 -16.24 27.77 11.08
C ASN A 72 -15.23 28.31 10.05
N THR A 73 -15.25 29.61 9.79
CA THR A 73 -14.30 30.32 8.91
C THR A 73 -13.09 30.87 9.63
N ALA A 74 -13.00 30.72 10.97
CA ALA A 74 -11.85 31.19 11.75
C ALA A 74 -10.56 30.48 11.34
N THR A 75 -9.43 31.10 11.65
CA THR A 75 -8.08 30.51 11.48
C THR A 75 -7.67 29.62 12.65
N SER A 76 -8.53 29.46 13.66
CA SER A 76 -8.31 28.66 14.87
C SER A 76 -9.58 27.88 15.25
N THR A 77 -9.46 26.94 16.17
CA THR A 77 -10.58 26.21 16.76
C THR A 77 -11.47 27.15 17.57
N VAL A 78 -12.77 27.16 17.33
CA VAL A 78 -13.78 27.98 18.04
C VAL A 78 -14.87 27.05 18.58
N SER A 79 -15.22 27.16 19.85
CA SER A 79 -16.24 26.34 20.52
C SER A 79 -16.04 24.82 20.32
N GLY A 80 -14.78 24.36 20.25
CA GLY A 80 -14.41 22.97 19.99
C GLY A 80 -14.50 22.53 18.53
N ILE A 81 -14.91 23.41 17.62
CA ILE A 81 -15.00 23.14 16.18
C ILE A 81 -13.73 23.62 15.49
N THR A 82 -13.06 22.71 14.80
CA THR A 82 -11.82 23.01 14.06
C THR A 82 -12.07 24.01 12.94
N THR A 83 -11.00 24.69 12.49
CA THR A 83 -11.05 25.62 11.35
C THR A 83 -11.57 24.93 10.10
N LYS A 84 -12.33 25.64 9.27
CA LYS A 84 -12.92 25.17 8.00
C LYS A 84 -13.78 23.89 8.14
N SER A 85 -14.40 23.68 9.31
CA SER A 85 -15.26 22.54 9.59
C SER A 85 -16.71 22.94 9.70
N MET A 86 -17.61 22.02 9.34
CA MET A 86 -19.04 22.12 9.58
C MET A 86 -19.38 21.67 10.99
N ALA A 87 -20.39 22.28 11.58
CA ALA A 87 -20.95 21.89 12.86
C ALA A 87 -22.48 21.96 12.83
N VAL A 88 -23.11 21.16 13.67
CA VAL A 88 -24.55 21.23 13.96
C VAL A 88 -24.74 21.52 15.45
N TYR A 89 -25.71 22.35 15.79
CA TYR A 89 -26.07 22.60 17.19
C TYR A 89 -27.05 21.50 17.67
N ASN A 90 -26.73 20.82 18.77
CA ASN A 90 -27.54 19.71 19.30
C ASN A 90 -28.45 20.14 20.46
N GLY A 91 -28.81 21.41 20.55
CA GLY A 91 -29.61 21.98 21.63
C GLY A 91 -28.80 22.42 22.85
N THR A 92 -27.55 21.98 23.01
CA THR A 92 -26.67 22.31 24.13
C THR A 92 -25.30 22.84 23.72
N ALA A 93 -24.75 22.36 22.64
CA ALA A 93 -23.43 22.74 22.16
C ALA A 93 -23.30 22.51 20.65
N TRP A 94 -22.36 23.22 20.03
CA TRP A 94 -21.91 22.93 18.66
C TRP A 94 -21.15 21.61 18.62
N LYS A 95 -21.56 20.70 17.74
CA LYS A 95 -20.90 19.42 17.47
C LYS A 95 -20.34 19.45 16.07
N ALA A 96 -19.06 19.13 15.93
CA ALA A 96 -18.48 19.00 14.61
C ALA A 96 -19.23 17.94 13.79
N MET A 97 -19.61 18.31 12.59
CA MET A 97 -20.04 17.35 11.57
C MET A 97 -18.76 16.74 10.95
N SER A 98 -17.90 16.19 11.80
CA SER A 98 -16.74 15.47 11.33
C SER A 98 -17.19 14.10 10.84
N LYS A 99 -16.72 13.70 9.66
CA LYS A 99 -16.55 12.28 9.38
C LYS A 99 -15.66 11.78 10.54
N THR A 100 -16.25 11.08 11.51
CA THR A 100 -15.42 10.41 12.52
C THR A 100 -14.63 9.36 11.79
N GLY A 101 -13.46 9.73 11.31
CA GLY A 101 -12.52 8.82 10.68
C GLY A 101 -12.11 7.74 11.67
N LEU A 102 -11.64 6.61 11.17
CA LEU A 102 -11.05 5.58 12.01
C LEU A 102 -10.00 6.20 12.92
N THR A 103 -9.96 5.75 14.17
CA THR A 103 -8.90 6.11 15.11
C THR A 103 -8.27 4.84 15.66
N ALA A 104 -6.96 4.78 15.63
CA ALA A 104 -6.20 3.62 16.10
C ALA A 104 -4.85 4.01 16.70
N THR A 105 -4.23 3.05 17.39
CA THR A 105 -2.86 3.13 17.91
C THR A 105 -2.07 1.89 17.48
N GLY A 106 -0.75 1.92 17.63
CA GLY A 106 0.15 0.81 17.30
C GLY A 106 1.09 1.10 16.13
N GLY A 107 2.22 0.43 16.10
CA GLY A 107 3.30 0.69 15.15
C GLY A 107 3.92 2.08 15.28
N THR A 108 4.73 2.47 14.30
CA THR A 108 5.22 3.85 14.17
C THR A 108 4.18 4.66 13.40
N ILE A 109 3.69 5.76 14.00
CA ILE A 109 2.62 6.59 13.44
C ILE A 109 3.23 7.82 12.76
N THR A 110 2.85 8.05 11.52
CA THR A 110 3.19 9.27 10.74
C THR A 110 1.93 9.82 10.06
N THR A 111 2.02 11.02 9.51
CA THR A 111 0.93 11.66 8.74
C THR A 111 1.43 12.07 7.36
N SER A 112 0.58 11.96 6.35
CA SER A 112 0.85 12.46 5.01
C SER A 112 -0.45 12.94 4.37
N GLY A 113 -0.56 14.26 4.15
CA GLY A 113 -1.84 14.88 3.79
C GLY A 113 -2.91 14.59 4.85
N ASP A 114 -4.06 14.12 4.41
CA ASP A 114 -5.20 13.79 5.28
C ASP A 114 -5.13 12.35 5.84
N TYR A 115 -4.01 11.63 5.64
CA TYR A 115 -3.86 10.24 6.08
C TYR A 115 -3.01 10.11 7.34
N LYS A 116 -3.48 9.27 8.26
CA LYS A 116 -2.66 8.63 9.30
C LYS A 116 -2.12 7.31 8.79
N ILE A 117 -0.83 7.05 9.07
CA ILE A 117 -0.09 5.90 8.57
C ILE A 117 0.57 5.20 9.75
N HIS A 118 0.29 3.91 9.90
CA HIS A 118 0.86 3.04 10.91
C HIS A 118 1.81 2.05 10.23
N THR A 119 3.09 2.09 10.58
CA THR A 119 4.13 1.21 10.03
C THR A 119 4.60 0.23 11.09
N PHE A 120 4.51 -1.07 10.78
CA PHE A 120 4.98 -2.17 11.62
C PHE A 120 6.18 -2.84 10.95
N THR A 121 7.35 -2.75 11.60
CA THR A 121 8.59 -3.46 11.21
C THR A 121 8.90 -4.63 12.15
N SER A 122 8.09 -4.81 13.18
CA SER A 122 8.04 -5.95 14.12
C SER A 122 6.59 -6.25 14.45
N SER A 123 6.32 -7.49 14.86
CA SER A 123 4.97 -7.90 15.28
C SER A 123 4.45 -7.06 16.43
N GLY A 124 3.14 -6.80 16.44
CA GLY A 124 2.50 -5.92 17.41
C GLY A 124 0.98 -5.93 17.30
N THR A 125 0.36 -4.91 17.83
CA THR A 125 -1.10 -4.76 17.83
C THR A 125 -1.50 -3.44 17.17
N PHE A 126 -2.44 -3.48 16.24
CA PHE A 126 -3.18 -2.33 15.73
C PHE A 126 -4.50 -2.25 16.50
N ALA A 127 -4.62 -1.29 17.43
CA ALA A 127 -5.77 -1.15 18.30
C ALA A 127 -6.70 -0.06 17.78
N VAL A 128 -7.88 -0.45 17.27
CA VAL A 128 -8.91 0.44 16.72
C VAL A 128 -9.82 0.92 17.85
N THR A 129 -9.88 2.23 18.08
CA THR A 129 -10.74 2.87 19.08
C THR A 129 -12.01 3.46 18.49
N VAL A 130 -11.99 3.83 17.20
CA VAL A 130 -13.17 4.25 16.42
C VAL A 130 -13.18 3.44 15.13
N ALA A 131 -14.28 2.73 14.88
CA ALA A 131 -14.45 1.87 13.70
C ALA A 131 -14.35 2.66 12.38
N GLY A 132 -13.88 2.01 11.32
CA GLY A 132 -13.78 2.63 10.00
C GLY A 132 -13.06 1.73 8.99
N THR A 133 -12.71 2.31 7.86
CA THR A 133 -12.07 1.63 6.74
C THR A 133 -10.60 1.98 6.65
N VAL A 134 -9.76 0.99 6.36
CA VAL A 134 -8.32 1.15 6.17
C VAL A 134 -7.87 0.63 4.82
N GLU A 135 -6.87 1.28 4.25
CA GLU A 135 -6.00 0.72 3.22
C GLU A 135 -4.80 0.05 3.88
N TYR A 136 -4.23 -0.94 3.22
CA TYR A 136 -3.11 -1.71 3.74
C TYR A 136 -2.11 -2.08 2.65
N LEU A 137 -0.88 -2.30 3.10
CA LEU A 137 0.18 -2.98 2.38
C LEU A 137 0.78 -4.02 3.32
N VAL A 138 0.64 -5.30 2.98
CA VAL A 138 1.16 -6.43 3.77
C VAL A 138 2.19 -7.18 2.94
N ILE A 139 3.46 -7.13 3.37
CA ILE A 139 4.56 -7.82 2.71
C ILE A 139 5.15 -8.83 3.68
N ALA A 140 5.28 -10.09 3.24
CA ALA A 140 5.89 -11.17 4.00
C ALA A 140 7.43 -11.11 3.95
N GLY A 141 8.11 -11.91 4.76
CA GLY A 141 9.55 -12.08 4.70
C GLY A 141 9.98 -12.77 3.40
N GLY A 142 11.09 -12.32 2.80
CA GLY A 142 11.68 -12.96 1.61
C GLY A 142 12.40 -14.26 1.96
N GLY A 143 12.57 -15.17 0.98
CA GLY A 143 13.33 -16.40 1.10
C GLY A 143 14.84 -16.16 1.09
N GLY A 144 15.60 -17.05 1.71
CA GLY A 144 17.05 -17.06 1.69
C GLY A 144 17.60 -17.65 0.38
N GLY A 145 18.79 -17.21 -0.01
CA GLY A 145 19.53 -17.75 -1.16
C GLY A 145 20.12 -19.12 -0.84
N GLY A 146 20.22 -19.97 -1.86
CA GLY A 146 20.83 -21.29 -1.83
C GLY A 146 22.33 -21.31 -2.11
N VAL A 147 22.92 -22.49 -1.93
CA VAL A 147 24.35 -22.79 -2.18
C VAL A 147 24.43 -24.00 -3.10
N ALA A 148 25.23 -23.93 -4.15
CA ALA A 148 25.47 -25.06 -5.04
C ALA A 148 26.95 -25.14 -5.45
N ASN A 149 27.36 -26.33 -5.92
CA ASN A 149 28.63 -26.52 -6.63
C ASN A 149 28.46 -26.00 -8.07
N GLY A 150 28.84 -24.75 -8.29
CA GLY A 150 28.44 -23.89 -9.39
C GLY A 150 27.69 -22.71 -8.79
N GLY A 151 26.63 -22.27 -9.40
CA GLY A 151 25.78 -21.18 -8.89
C GLY A 151 24.58 -21.69 -8.09
N GLY A 152 24.45 -21.25 -6.85
CA GLY A 152 23.22 -21.39 -6.07
C GLY A 152 22.11 -20.49 -6.62
N ALA A 153 20.87 -20.68 -6.20
CA ALA A 153 19.76 -19.88 -6.70
C ALA A 153 19.29 -18.80 -5.70
N GLY A 154 18.78 -17.69 -6.23
CA GLY A 154 18.27 -16.57 -5.47
C GLY A 154 16.96 -16.90 -4.76
N GLY A 155 16.77 -16.36 -3.55
CA GLY A 155 15.51 -16.47 -2.82
C GLY A 155 14.42 -15.59 -3.44
N GLY A 156 13.16 -16.05 -3.43
CA GLY A 156 12.00 -15.28 -3.85
C GLY A 156 11.62 -14.20 -2.83
N ALA A 157 10.99 -13.14 -3.28
CA ALA A 157 10.41 -12.13 -2.40
C ALA A 157 9.20 -12.68 -1.63
N GLY A 158 8.92 -12.11 -0.47
CA GLY A 158 7.68 -12.35 0.25
C GLY A 158 6.47 -11.86 -0.56
N GLY A 159 5.32 -12.47 -0.34
CA GLY A 159 4.07 -12.08 -0.96
C GLY A 159 3.76 -10.60 -0.68
N TYR A 160 3.17 -9.95 -1.66
CA TYR A 160 2.86 -8.52 -1.65
C TYR A 160 1.36 -8.33 -1.87
N ARG A 161 0.65 -7.87 -0.83
CA ARG A 161 -0.78 -7.64 -0.86
C ARG A 161 -1.08 -6.19 -0.59
N ASN A 162 -1.82 -5.53 -1.49
CA ASN A 162 -1.99 -4.07 -1.51
C ASN A 162 -3.42 -3.66 -1.83
N SER A 163 -4.00 -2.79 -0.99
CA SER A 163 -5.31 -2.19 -1.21
C SER A 163 -5.26 -0.67 -1.46
N THR A 164 -4.07 -0.12 -1.71
CA THR A 164 -3.85 1.32 -1.79
C THR A 164 -4.34 1.90 -3.12
N GLY A 165 -5.35 2.74 -3.09
CA GLY A 165 -5.83 3.47 -4.26
C GLY A 165 -6.11 2.57 -5.48
N SER A 166 -5.41 2.81 -6.59
CA SER A 166 -5.46 1.99 -7.81
C SER A 166 -4.17 1.20 -8.08
N GLU A 167 -3.31 1.05 -7.06
CA GLU A 167 -2.04 0.33 -7.19
C GLU A 167 -2.28 -1.17 -7.28
N THR A 168 -1.43 -1.88 -8.03
CA THR A 168 -1.54 -3.34 -8.16
C THR A 168 -1.07 -4.07 -6.91
N SER A 169 -1.62 -5.26 -6.68
CA SER A 169 -1.07 -6.28 -5.80
C SER A 169 0.00 -7.11 -6.52
N GLY A 170 0.70 -8.00 -5.81
CA GLY A 170 1.74 -8.82 -6.40
C GLY A 170 1.23 -9.75 -7.52
N GLY A 171 2.12 -10.18 -8.41
CA GLY A 171 1.76 -11.07 -9.52
C GLY A 171 0.85 -10.43 -10.56
N ASN A 172 0.92 -9.11 -10.76
CA ASN A 172 0.06 -8.31 -11.63
C ASN A 172 -1.44 -8.39 -11.30
N SER A 173 -1.79 -8.69 -10.07
CA SER A 173 -3.19 -8.69 -9.63
C SER A 173 -3.70 -7.27 -9.41
N SER A 174 -5.02 -7.11 -9.57
CA SER A 174 -5.69 -5.84 -9.27
C SER A 174 -5.48 -5.44 -7.81
N THR A 175 -5.69 -4.15 -7.52
CA THR A 175 -5.81 -3.63 -6.15
C THR A 175 -6.80 -4.45 -5.34
N GLU A 176 -6.46 -4.79 -4.12
CA GLU A 176 -7.37 -5.51 -3.22
C GLU A 176 -8.39 -4.56 -2.58
N SER A 177 -9.49 -5.12 -2.06
CA SER A 177 -10.47 -4.32 -1.33
C SER A 177 -9.90 -3.82 0.00
N THR A 178 -10.26 -2.61 0.39
CA THR A 178 -10.00 -2.06 1.72
C THR A 178 -10.66 -2.90 2.81
N LEU A 179 -10.19 -2.80 4.05
CA LEU A 179 -10.78 -3.48 5.20
C LEU A 179 -11.63 -2.52 6.05
N SER A 180 -12.88 -2.93 6.33
CA SER A 180 -13.70 -2.29 7.36
C SER A 180 -13.42 -2.96 8.71
N LEU A 181 -12.95 -2.18 9.68
CA LEU A 181 -12.55 -2.66 11.00
C LEU A 181 -13.51 -2.12 12.08
N ALA A 182 -14.02 -3.00 12.93
CA ALA A 182 -14.71 -2.61 14.14
C ALA A 182 -13.71 -2.13 15.22
N THR A 183 -14.20 -1.56 16.30
CA THR A 183 -13.37 -1.31 17.49
C THR A 183 -12.83 -2.62 18.05
N GLY A 184 -11.54 -2.64 18.40
CA GLY A 184 -10.88 -3.86 18.90
C GLY A 184 -9.39 -3.91 18.59
N ASN A 185 -8.77 -4.99 19.01
CA ASN A 185 -7.35 -5.26 18.83
C ASN A 185 -7.13 -6.22 17.67
N TYR A 186 -6.30 -5.81 16.71
CA TYR A 186 -5.91 -6.61 15.56
C TYR A 186 -4.42 -6.94 15.66
N THR A 187 -4.11 -8.22 15.73
CA THR A 187 -2.71 -8.68 15.73
C THR A 187 -2.09 -8.41 14.36
N VAL A 188 -0.90 -7.82 14.40
CA VAL A 188 -0.03 -7.67 13.23
C VAL A 188 1.16 -8.60 13.43
N THR A 189 1.35 -9.54 12.51
CA THR A 189 2.51 -10.43 12.48
C THR A 189 3.44 -10.03 11.34
N ILE A 190 4.71 -9.81 11.65
CA ILE A 190 5.73 -9.53 10.64
C ILE A 190 6.56 -10.78 10.39
N GLY A 191 6.56 -11.26 9.16
CA GLY A 191 7.34 -12.43 8.76
C GLY A 191 8.83 -12.12 8.75
N ALA A 192 9.61 -12.99 9.35
CA ALA A 192 11.07 -12.95 9.26
C ALA A 192 11.55 -13.36 7.87
N GLY A 193 12.65 -12.79 7.40
CA GLY A 193 13.36 -13.29 6.23
C GLY A 193 13.92 -14.68 6.48
N GLY A 194 13.85 -15.56 5.49
CA GLY A 194 14.44 -16.89 5.53
C GLY A 194 15.98 -16.80 5.57
N ALA A 195 16.62 -17.62 6.36
CA ALA A 195 18.08 -17.69 6.41
C ALA A 195 18.64 -18.15 5.06
N GLY A 196 19.73 -17.54 4.61
CA GLY A 196 20.57 -18.11 3.57
C GLY A 196 21.28 -19.34 4.13
N ASN A 197 21.62 -20.28 3.25
CA ASN A 197 22.31 -21.47 3.71
C ASN A 197 23.83 -21.29 3.68
N ASN A 198 24.50 -21.99 4.60
CA ASN A 198 25.96 -22.05 4.68
C ASN A 198 26.48 -23.23 3.89
N HIS A 199 27.63 -23.05 3.28
CA HIS A 199 28.40 -24.15 2.72
C HIS A 199 28.90 -25.04 3.86
N GLY A 200 28.26 -26.21 4.03
CA GLY A 200 28.54 -27.15 5.12
C GLY A 200 29.12 -28.49 4.66
N GLY A 201 29.85 -28.54 3.54
CA GLY A 201 30.43 -29.81 3.07
C GLY A 201 30.33 -30.00 1.53
N THR A 202 30.28 -31.24 1.08
CA THR A 202 30.38 -31.66 -0.33
C THR A 202 29.08 -31.51 -1.14
N SER A 203 27.98 -31.11 -0.53
CA SER A 203 26.67 -30.97 -1.18
C SER A 203 26.11 -29.59 -0.97
N GLY A 204 25.72 -28.91 -2.04
CA GLY A 204 25.02 -27.66 -1.96
C GLY A 204 23.68 -27.75 -1.22
N SER A 205 23.24 -26.67 -0.60
CA SER A 205 22.05 -26.62 0.24
C SER A 205 21.11 -25.50 -0.17
N LYS A 206 19.81 -25.79 -0.14
CA LYS A 206 18.76 -24.80 -0.39
C LYS A 206 18.70 -23.78 0.76
N GLY A 207 18.30 -22.56 0.48
CA GLY A 207 17.98 -21.57 1.49
C GLY A 207 16.78 -21.99 2.37
N VAL A 208 16.38 -21.10 3.28
CA VAL A 208 15.19 -21.27 4.13
C VAL A 208 14.08 -20.37 3.59
N GLN A 209 12.85 -20.85 3.65
CA GLN A 209 11.66 -20.08 3.25
C GLN A 209 11.46 -18.88 4.20
N GLY A 210 10.99 -17.76 3.69
CA GLY A 210 10.54 -16.65 4.48
C GLY A 210 9.28 -16.98 5.28
N SER A 211 9.03 -16.23 6.35
CA SER A 211 7.80 -16.37 7.14
C SER A 211 6.69 -15.46 6.62
N SER A 212 5.45 -15.89 6.80
CA SER A 212 4.28 -15.09 6.41
C SER A 212 4.09 -13.87 7.30
N SER A 213 3.55 -12.77 6.73
CA SER A 213 3.03 -11.62 7.47
C SER A 213 1.52 -11.66 7.47
N VAL A 214 0.91 -11.22 8.59
CA VAL A 214 -0.54 -11.24 8.77
C VAL A 214 -1.03 -9.91 9.33
N PHE A 215 -2.10 -9.39 8.76
CA PHE A 215 -2.90 -8.31 9.33
C PHE A 215 -4.38 -8.62 9.16
N SER A 216 -5.10 -8.78 10.28
CA SER A 216 -6.51 -9.18 10.27
C SER A 216 -6.73 -10.46 9.45
N SER A 217 -7.56 -10.42 8.43
CA SER A 217 -7.81 -11.54 7.49
C SER A 217 -6.79 -11.62 6.34
N ILE A 218 -5.86 -10.70 6.25
CA ILE A 218 -4.90 -10.63 5.14
C ILE A 218 -3.63 -11.39 5.52
N THR A 219 -3.31 -12.43 4.77
CA THR A 219 -2.06 -13.19 4.92
C THR A 219 -1.23 -13.08 3.65
N SER A 220 -0.03 -12.54 3.77
CA SER A 220 1.00 -12.61 2.74
C SER A 220 1.92 -13.77 3.03
N ILE A 221 2.16 -14.62 2.03
CA ILE A 221 2.95 -15.87 2.16
C ILE A 221 4.43 -15.54 2.08
N GLY A 222 5.25 -16.18 2.93
CA GLY A 222 6.70 -16.03 2.89
C GLY A 222 7.30 -16.39 1.53
N GLY A 223 8.39 -15.72 1.15
CA GLY A 223 9.10 -15.95 -0.11
C GLY A 223 9.74 -17.33 -0.17
N GLY A 224 9.75 -17.94 -1.35
CA GLY A 224 10.36 -19.26 -1.60
C GLY A 224 11.89 -19.22 -1.43
N TYR A 225 12.46 -20.28 -0.91
CA TYR A 225 13.92 -20.41 -0.79
C TYR A 225 14.58 -20.60 -2.16
N GLY A 226 15.78 -20.12 -2.34
CA GLY A 226 16.64 -20.44 -3.49
C GLY A 226 17.13 -21.88 -3.43
N GLY A 227 17.11 -22.56 -4.57
CA GLY A 227 17.54 -23.95 -4.72
C GLY A 227 19.03 -24.16 -4.43
N GLY A 228 19.39 -25.38 -4.07
CA GLY A 228 20.74 -25.90 -3.98
C GLY A 228 21.01 -26.84 -5.13
N ASP A 229 22.03 -27.73 -5.06
CA ASP A 229 22.39 -28.71 -6.12
C ASP A 229 21.20 -29.41 -6.79
N ALA A 230 21.47 -30.24 -7.81
CA ALA A 230 20.54 -30.81 -8.80
C ALA A 230 19.20 -31.38 -8.26
N ASP A 231 19.18 -31.90 -7.04
CA ASP A 231 17.97 -32.48 -6.41
C ASP A 231 17.21 -31.50 -5.53
N LYS A 232 17.58 -30.21 -5.51
CA LYS A 232 16.98 -29.20 -4.66
C LYS A 232 16.44 -28.03 -5.47
N PRO A 233 15.21 -28.12 -5.93
CA PRO A 233 14.54 -27.10 -6.72
C PRO A 233 14.34 -25.81 -5.92
N GLY A 234 13.95 -24.75 -6.59
CA GLY A 234 13.46 -23.52 -5.95
C GLY A 234 12.20 -23.78 -5.12
N GLY A 235 12.06 -23.09 -4.00
CA GLY A 235 10.88 -23.20 -3.15
C GLY A 235 9.71 -22.37 -3.66
N ASN A 236 8.49 -22.90 -3.54
CA ASN A 236 7.28 -22.10 -3.75
C ASN A 236 7.12 -21.08 -2.62
N GLY A 237 6.47 -19.94 -2.90
CA GLY A 237 6.26 -18.89 -1.89
C GLY A 237 5.31 -17.80 -2.35
N GLY A 238 5.30 -16.68 -1.66
CA GLY A 238 4.65 -15.46 -2.14
C GLY A 238 5.18 -15.10 -3.53
N SER A 239 6.51 -15.01 -3.67
CA SER A 239 7.23 -15.19 -4.94
C SER A 239 8.12 -16.41 -4.83
N GLY A 240 8.33 -17.12 -5.94
CA GLY A 240 9.10 -18.37 -5.99
C GLY A 240 10.61 -18.13 -5.91
N GLY A 241 11.36 -19.07 -5.32
CA GLY A 241 12.82 -19.08 -5.39
C GLY A 241 13.34 -19.58 -6.75
N GLY A 242 14.55 -19.21 -7.13
CA GLY A 242 15.19 -19.71 -8.34
C GLY A 242 15.60 -21.16 -8.24
N ALA A 243 15.79 -21.84 -9.37
CA ALA A 243 16.40 -23.16 -9.47
C ALA A 243 17.94 -23.04 -9.54
N ALA A 244 18.63 -23.90 -8.82
CA ALA A 244 20.09 -23.95 -8.87
C ALA A 244 20.60 -24.90 -9.92
N ARG A 245 21.91 -24.91 -10.12
CA ARG A 245 22.69 -25.75 -10.98
C ARG A 245 22.01 -27.07 -11.36
N ASN A 246 21.97 -27.37 -12.68
CA ASN A 246 21.42 -28.61 -13.27
C ASN A 246 19.96 -28.92 -12.85
N ASN A 247 19.25 -27.98 -12.30
CA ASN A 247 17.85 -28.08 -11.95
C ASN A 247 17.03 -27.08 -12.77
N THR A 248 16.00 -27.52 -13.44
CA THR A 248 15.11 -26.70 -14.26
C THR A 248 13.76 -26.44 -13.57
N THR A 249 13.66 -26.75 -12.28
CA THR A 249 12.43 -26.56 -11.50
C THR A 249 12.59 -25.36 -10.55
N GLU A 250 12.18 -24.22 -11.03
CA GLU A 250 12.05 -23.02 -10.21
C GLU A 250 10.85 -23.13 -9.26
N GLY A 251 10.84 -22.33 -8.23
CA GLY A 251 9.68 -22.18 -7.33
C GLY A 251 8.58 -21.34 -7.97
N ASN A 252 7.33 -21.74 -7.71
CA ASN A 252 6.16 -20.97 -8.14
C ASN A 252 5.84 -19.84 -7.17
N GLY A 253 5.47 -18.68 -7.71
CA GLY A 253 4.83 -17.60 -6.98
C GLY A 253 3.37 -17.93 -6.71
N THR A 254 2.84 -17.40 -5.62
CA THR A 254 1.41 -17.46 -5.31
C THR A 254 0.67 -16.43 -6.15
N SER A 255 -0.37 -16.88 -6.86
CA SER A 255 -1.27 -15.95 -7.60
C SER A 255 -1.76 -14.82 -6.72
N GLY A 256 -1.67 -13.59 -7.20
CA GLY A 256 -2.06 -12.39 -6.46
C GLY A 256 -1.03 -11.89 -5.44
N GLN A 257 0.15 -12.55 -5.32
CA GLN A 257 1.16 -12.17 -4.34
C GLN A 257 2.57 -12.00 -4.92
N GLY A 258 2.90 -12.66 -6.04
CA GLY A 258 4.21 -12.55 -6.66
C GLY A 258 4.40 -13.50 -7.82
N PHE A 259 5.61 -13.52 -8.39
CA PHE A 259 5.98 -14.25 -9.59
C PHE A 259 6.89 -15.43 -9.29
N ASN A 260 7.03 -16.31 -10.28
CA ASN A 260 7.94 -17.45 -10.22
C ASN A 260 9.41 -17.01 -10.18
N GLY A 261 10.28 -17.89 -9.69
CA GLY A 261 11.72 -17.78 -9.89
C GLY A 261 12.12 -18.00 -11.34
N GLY A 262 13.43 -17.89 -11.62
CA GLY A 262 14.07 -18.34 -12.85
C GLY A 262 14.69 -19.73 -12.69
N ASP A 263 14.83 -20.47 -13.79
CA ASP A 263 15.53 -21.75 -13.80
C ASP A 263 17.05 -21.58 -14.01
N SER A 264 17.79 -22.67 -13.95
CA SER A 264 19.22 -22.72 -14.28
C SER A 264 19.49 -22.99 -15.77
N SER A 265 18.45 -23.14 -16.58
CA SER A 265 18.57 -23.59 -18.00
C SER A 265 19.40 -24.87 -18.18
N GLY A 266 19.45 -25.71 -17.16
CA GLY A 266 20.24 -26.96 -17.19
C GLY A 266 21.75 -26.75 -17.05
N ASN A 267 22.18 -25.58 -16.60
CA ASN A 267 23.57 -25.14 -16.53
C ASN A 267 24.07 -24.93 -15.10
N ASN A 268 25.34 -24.57 -14.97
CA ASN A 268 26.01 -24.42 -13.70
C ASN A 268 25.64 -23.11 -12.98
N ASP A 269 24.96 -22.17 -13.66
CA ASP A 269 24.56 -20.86 -13.06
C ASP A 269 23.14 -20.93 -12.54
N GLY A 270 22.93 -20.41 -11.35
CA GLY A 270 21.63 -20.41 -10.67
C GLY A 270 20.68 -19.36 -11.20
N GLY A 271 19.37 -19.65 -11.22
CA GLY A 271 18.30 -18.73 -11.54
C GLY A 271 18.08 -17.69 -10.43
N GLY A 272 17.54 -16.53 -10.78
CA GLY A 272 17.11 -15.49 -9.83
C GLY A 272 15.79 -15.86 -9.16
N GLY A 273 15.55 -15.36 -7.94
CA GLY A 273 14.24 -15.48 -7.29
C GLY A 273 13.21 -14.53 -7.90
N GLY A 274 11.93 -14.89 -7.87
CA GLY A 274 10.82 -14.03 -8.29
C GLY A 274 10.65 -12.82 -7.38
N GLY A 275 10.18 -11.73 -7.93
CA GLY A 275 9.76 -10.52 -7.22
C GLY A 275 8.24 -10.36 -7.21
N ALA A 276 7.75 -9.33 -6.55
CA ALA A 276 6.33 -9.02 -6.56
C ALA A 276 5.85 -8.50 -7.93
N GLY A 277 6.74 -7.84 -8.70
CA GLY A 277 6.43 -7.19 -9.97
C GLY A 277 6.87 -7.95 -11.23
N ALA A 278 7.81 -8.91 -11.11
CA ALA A 278 8.27 -9.73 -12.23
C ALA A 278 8.88 -11.06 -11.78
N SER A 279 8.93 -12.03 -12.71
CA SER A 279 9.67 -13.29 -12.51
C SER A 279 11.17 -13.04 -12.41
N GLY A 280 11.86 -13.94 -11.70
CA GLY A 280 13.30 -14.05 -11.80
C GLY A 280 13.72 -14.49 -13.21
N THR A 281 14.94 -14.13 -13.62
CA THR A 281 15.47 -14.59 -14.89
C THR A 281 16.29 -15.86 -14.71
N ASN A 282 16.40 -16.61 -15.78
CA ASN A 282 17.19 -17.83 -15.80
C ASN A 282 18.69 -17.52 -15.73
N GLY A 283 19.47 -18.47 -15.20
CA GLY A 283 20.91 -18.46 -15.38
C GLY A 283 21.26 -18.66 -16.84
N THR A 284 22.45 -18.24 -17.30
CA THR A 284 22.91 -18.33 -18.68
C THR A 284 24.30 -18.94 -18.78
N THR A 285 24.63 -19.60 -19.92
CA THR A 285 25.91 -20.25 -20.18
C THR A 285 26.81 -19.50 -21.13
N SER A 286 26.28 -18.55 -21.88
CA SER A 286 27.08 -17.79 -22.85
C SER A 286 26.54 -16.34 -22.91
N PRO A 287 27.14 -15.41 -22.14
CA PRO A 287 28.14 -15.64 -21.08
C PRO A 287 27.58 -16.35 -19.85
N TYR A 288 28.44 -17.00 -19.05
CA TYR A 288 28.08 -17.57 -17.76
C TYR A 288 27.64 -16.45 -16.79
N ARG A 289 26.37 -16.44 -16.40
CA ARG A 289 25.82 -15.48 -15.47
C ARG A 289 24.67 -16.07 -14.64
N GLY A 290 24.68 -15.78 -13.36
CA GLY A 290 23.52 -16.01 -12.51
C GLY A 290 22.32 -15.18 -12.98
N GLY A 291 21.12 -15.74 -12.87
CA GLY A 291 19.87 -15.05 -13.20
C GLY A 291 19.61 -13.86 -12.28
N ASN A 292 19.06 -12.78 -12.82
CA ASN A 292 18.67 -11.62 -12.02
C ASN A 292 17.40 -11.89 -11.23
N GLY A 293 17.29 -11.33 -10.04
CA GLY A 293 16.06 -11.32 -9.27
C GLY A 293 14.96 -10.49 -9.95
N GLY A 294 13.72 -10.97 -9.85
CA GLY A 294 12.55 -10.26 -10.34
C GLY A 294 12.34 -8.93 -9.62
N THR A 295 11.80 -7.94 -10.31
CA THR A 295 11.55 -6.61 -9.74
C THR A 295 10.48 -6.65 -8.68
N GLY A 296 10.56 -5.76 -7.70
CA GLY A 296 9.49 -5.48 -6.75
C GLY A 296 8.42 -4.56 -7.30
N LEU A 297 7.48 -4.19 -6.46
CA LEU A 297 6.40 -3.23 -6.75
C LEU A 297 6.55 -1.97 -5.90
N ALA A 298 6.15 -0.85 -6.50
CA ALA A 298 6.10 0.44 -5.82
C ALA A 298 4.72 0.65 -5.18
N SER A 299 4.70 1.29 -4.03
CA SER A 299 3.48 1.80 -3.38
C SER A 299 3.71 3.17 -2.78
N SER A 300 2.71 4.02 -2.89
CA SER A 300 2.64 5.36 -2.30
C SER A 300 1.89 5.39 -0.96
N ILE A 301 1.63 4.26 -0.35
CA ILE A 301 0.88 4.16 0.93
C ILE A 301 1.49 5.03 2.04
N THR A 302 2.79 5.31 1.98
CA THR A 302 3.50 6.17 2.94
C THR A 302 3.53 7.65 2.55
N GLY A 303 2.80 8.05 1.50
CA GLY A 303 2.81 9.41 0.96
C GLY A 303 3.88 9.66 -0.13
N SER A 304 4.82 8.74 -0.31
CA SER A 304 5.80 8.74 -1.40
C SER A 304 5.98 7.34 -1.95
N SER A 305 6.33 7.25 -3.24
CA SER A 305 6.51 5.97 -3.93
C SER A 305 7.77 5.26 -3.43
N VAL A 306 7.60 4.04 -2.89
CA VAL A 306 8.70 3.19 -2.40
C VAL A 306 8.55 1.80 -2.98
N THR A 307 9.56 1.33 -3.72
CA THR A 307 9.60 -0.05 -4.27
C THR A 307 10.07 -1.04 -3.22
N ARG A 308 9.37 -2.19 -3.10
CA ARG A 308 9.64 -3.27 -2.13
C ARG A 308 9.46 -4.65 -2.80
N ALA A 309 9.87 -5.70 -2.12
CA ALA A 309 9.69 -7.09 -2.54
C ALA A 309 10.37 -7.47 -3.86
N GLY A 310 11.65 -7.09 -4.03
CA GLY A 310 12.50 -7.59 -5.11
C GLY A 310 13.04 -8.99 -4.82
N GLY A 311 13.19 -9.85 -5.84
CA GLY A 311 13.80 -11.17 -5.72
C GLY A 311 15.32 -11.12 -5.58
N GLY A 312 15.93 -12.17 -5.03
CA GLY A 312 17.39 -12.31 -4.92
C GLY A 312 18.02 -12.75 -6.24
N GLY A 313 19.26 -12.34 -6.52
CA GLY A 313 20.05 -12.77 -7.67
C GLY A 313 20.60 -14.19 -7.48
N GLY A 314 20.69 -14.96 -8.57
CA GLY A 314 21.35 -16.27 -8.66
C GLY A 314 22.87 -16.14 -8.65
N GLY A 315 23.55 -17.20 -8.21
CA GLY A 315 25.01 -17.30 -8.23
C GLY A 315 25.54 -17.75 -9.59
N SER A 316 26.83 -17.52 -9.83
CA SER A 316 27.54 -17.97 -11.04
C SER A 316 28.79 -18.76 -10.69
N GLU A 317 29.11 -19.75 -11.54
CA GLU A 317 30.38 -20.45 -11.50
C GLU A 317 31.54 -19.65 -12.15
N SER A 318 31.26 -18.62 -12.90
CA SER A 318 32.27 -17.81 -13.55
C SER A 318 33.06 -16.96 -12.57
N PRO A 319 34.41 -16.96 -12.63
CA PRO A 319 35.23 -16.07 -11.84
C PRO A 319 35.44 -14.69 -12.49
N THR A 320 34.86 -14.44 -13.66
CA THR A 320 35.04 -13.22 -14.41
C THR A 320 33.96 -12.19 -14.05
N ASP A 321 34.23 -10.93 -14.33
CA ASP A 321 33.54 -9.72 -13.94
C ASP A 321 31.99 -9.83 -13.78
N ASP A 322 31.55 -9.55 -12.56
CA ASP A 322 30.14 -9.34 -12.18
C ASP A 322 29.13 -10.41 -12.70
N ALA A 323 29.57 -11.68 -12.72
CA ALA A 323 28.77 -12.79 -13.23
C ALA A 323 27.62 -13.21 -12.32
N GLY A 324 27.62 -12.82 -11.04
CA GLY A 324 26.46 -13.04 -10.13
C GLY A 324 25.26 -12.20 -10.54
N GLY A 325 24.06 -12.80 -10.48
CA GLY A 325 22.82 -12.12 -10.80
C GLY A 325 22.56 -10.87 -9.95
N ILE A 326 22.03 -9.82 -10.56
CA ILE A 326 21.65 -8.59 -9.85
C ILE A 326 20.39 -8.88 -9.03
N GLY A 327 20.34 -8.38 -7.80
CA GLY A 327 19.10 -8.42 -7.01
C GLY A 327 18.02 -7.52 -7.61
N GLY A 328 16.77 -7.97 -7.57
CA GLY A 328 15.62 -7.21 -8.07
C GLY A 328 15.46 -5.86 -7.36
N THR A 329 15.01 -4.84 -8.10
CA THR A 329 14.68 -3.55 -7.50
C THR A 329 13.66 -3.71 -6.38
N GLY A 330 13.79 -2.92 -5.32
CA GLY A 330 12.97 -3.08 -4.11
C GLY A 330 13.67 -3.86 -3.01
N GLY A 331 15.00 -4.00 -3.08
CA GLY A 331 15.84 -4.50 -2.00
C GLY A 331 16.35 -5.94 -2.15
N GLY A 332 16.23 -6.55 -3.33
CA GLY A 332 16.76 -7.89 -3.58
C GLY A 332 18.27 -7.99 -3.39
N GLY A 333 18.73 -9.07 -2.77
CA GLY A 333 20.15 -9.34 -2.56
C GLY A 333 20.85 -9.74 -3.85
N LYS A 334 22.07 -9.28 -4.11
CA LYS A 334 22.90 -9.67 -5.26
C LYS A 334 23.41 -11.08 -5.08
N GLY A 335 23.49 -11.88 -6.15
CA GLY A 335 24.13 -13.19 -6.20
C GLY A 335 25.65 -13.10 -6.19
N GLY A 336 26.32 -14.12 -5.72
CA GLY A 336 27.76 -14.27 -5.71
C GLY A 336 28.31 -14.86 -7.02
N GLN A 337 29.61 -14.78 -7.20
CA GLN A 337 30.33 -15.41 -8.29
C GLN A 337 31.47 -16.27 -7.76
N ALA A 338 32.03 -17.15 -8.60
CA ALA A 338 33.15 -18.00 -8.25
C ALA A 338 34.44 -17.21 -8.00
N GLY A 339 35.37 -17.79 -7.25
CA GLY A 339 36.73 -17.25 -7.02
C GLY A 339 36.82 -16.32 -5.80
N SER A 340 38.07 -16.16 -5.31
CA SER A 340 38.38 -15.37 -4.12
C SER A 340 38.26 -13.85 -4.30
N VAL A 341 38.20 -13.37 -5.53
CA VAL A 341 38.12 -11.93 -5.88
C VAL A 341 36.71 -11.57 -6.34
N GLY A 342 35.80 -12.54 -6.34
CA GLY A 342 34.47 -12.39 -6.87
C GLY A 342 33.53 -11.56 -6.00
N SER A 343 32.46 -11.12 -6.61
CA SER A 343 31.37 -10.42 -5.93
C SER A 343 30.73 -11.30 -4.86
N THR A 344 30.77 -10.86 -3.62
CA THR A 344 30.10 -11.56 -2.52
C THR A 344 28.59 -11.37 -2.59
N PRO A 345 27.78 -12.42 -2.32
CA PRO A 345 26.35 -12.27 -2.28
C PRO A 345 25.90 -11.34 -1.12
N THR A 346 24.78 -10.68 -1.30
CA THR A 346 24.21 -9.79 -0.29
C THR A 346 22.84 -10.27 0.22
N ALA A 347 22.50 -9.90 1.43
CA ALA A 347 21.17 -10.16 1.97
C ALA A 347 20.10 -9.28 1.30
N GLY A 348 18.87 -9.76 1.33
CA GLY A 348 17.71 -8.92 1.05
C GLY A 348 17.60 -7.80 2.09
N THR A 349 17.16 -6.62 1.65
CA THR A 349 17.01 -5.46 2.54
C THR A 349 15.90 -5.73 3.57
N VAL A 350 16.18 -5.44 4.83
CA VAL A 350 15.20 -5.59 5.93
C VAL A 350 13.98 -4.69 5.70
N ASN A 351 12.83 -5.12 6.19
CA ASN A 351 11.56 -4.39 6.10
C ASN A 351 11.10 -4.11 4.64
N THR A 352 11.52 -4.94 3.72
CA THR A 352 11.10 -4.87 2.31
C THR A 352 10.51 -6.18 1.80
N GLY A 353 10.69 -7.28 2.53
CA GLY A 353 10.27 -8.61 2.08
C GLY A 353 11.10 -9.18 0.93
N SER A 354 12.30 -8.66 0.68
CA SER A 354 13.09 -9.01 -0.50
C SER A 354 13.84 -10.32 -0.33
N GLY A 355 14.06 -11.03 -1.43
CA GLY A 355 14.83 -12.28 -1.45
C GLY A 355 16.33 -12.07 -1.21
N GLY A 356 17.02 -13.06 -0.62
CA GLY A 356 18.46 -13.08 -0.42
C GLY A 356 19.20 -13.58 -1.66
N GLY A 357 20.40 -13.06 -1.91
CA GLY A 357 21.29 -13.49 -2.98
C GLY A 357 21.91 -14.88 -2.71
N ALA A 358 22.15 -15.62 -3.76
CA ALA A 358 22.74 -16.97 -3.72
C ALA A 358 24.27 -16.95 -3.65
N SER A 359 24.89 -18.09 -3.29
CA SER A 359 26.33 -18.27 -3.44
C SER A 359 26.75 -18.36 -4.90
N GLY A 360 27.98 -17.95 -5.23
CA GLY A 360 28.71 -18.44 -6.40
C GLY A 360 29.27 -19.84 -6.14
N ASP A 361 30.10 -20.35 -7.09
CA ASP A 361 30.76 -21.64 -6.93
C ASP A 361 31.69 -21.68 -5.74
N TYR A 362 31.55 -22.68 -4.90
CA TYR A 362 32.35 -22.84 -3.69
C TYR A 362 33.66 -23.64 -3.91
N ASN A 363 33.77 -24.43 -5.02
CA ASN A 363 34.94 -25.27 -5.28
C ASN A 363 36.20 -24.48 -5.66
N THR A 364 36.07 -23.26 -6.10
CA THR A 364 37.17 -22.40 -6.59
C THR A 364 37.79 -21.50 -5.51
N GLY A 365 37.56 -21.82 -4.23
CA GLY A 365 38.20 -21.14 -3.07
C GLY A 365 37.48 -19.98 -2.46
N GLY A 366 36.29 -19.61 -2.97
CA GLY A 366 35.41 -18.59 -2.38
C GLY A 366 34.29 -19.25 -1.55
N SER A 367 34.41 -19.27 -0.23
CA SER A 367 33.33 -19.76 0.66
C SER A 367 32.22 -18.70 0.75
N HIS A 368 31.42 -18.60 -0.27
CA HIS A 368 30.29 -17.67 -0.26
C HIS A 368 29.00 -18.36 0.13
N ASN A 369 28.52 -18.11 1.31
CA ASN A 369 27.22 -18.59 1.76
C ASN A 369 26.11 -17.84 1.06
N GLY A 370 25.00 -18.52 0.79
CA GLY A 370 23.74 -17.86 0.47
C GLY A 370 23.35 -16.88 1.56
N LYS A 371 22.66 -15.83 1.23
CA LYS A 371 22.30 -14.74 2.16
C LYS A 371 20.82 -14.77 2.52
N SER A 372 20.53 -14.25 3.70
CA SER A 372 19.15 -14.18 4.20
C SER A 372 18.28 -13.26 3.35
N GLY A 373 17.01 -13.60 3.23
CA GLY A 373 15.99 -12.66 2.78
C GLY A 373 15.75 -11.54 3.81
N GLY A 374 15.17 -10.44 3.38
CA GLY A 374 14.72 -9.33 4.23
C GLY A 374 13.44 -9.66 4.97
N SER A 375 13.27 -9.14 6.18
CA SER A 375 12.00 -9.21 6.90
C SER A 375 10.86 -8.51 6.12
N GLY A 376 9.63 -8.92 6.38
CA GLY A 376 8.42 -8.27 5.89
C GLY A 376 8.14 -6.93 6.56
N ILE A 377 7.03 -6.32 6.16
CA ILE A 377 6.51 -5.06 6.69
C ILE A 377 4.98 -5.05 6.54
N VAL A 378 4.30 -4.40 7.49
CA VAL A 378 2.87 -4.08 7.36
C VAL A 378 2.69 -2.57 7.52
N ILE A 379 1.99 -1.98 6.58
CA ILE A 379 1.64 -0.55 6.59
C ILE A 379 0.13 -0.45 6.46
N ILE A 380 -0.47 0.35 7.34
CA ILE A 380 -1.92 0.57 7.40
C ILE A 380 -2.13 2.07 7.34
N ARG A 381 -3.03 2.55 6.47
CA ARG A 381 -3.39 3.97 6.45
C ARG A 381 -4.89 4.17 6.40
N TYR A 382 -5.33 5.31 6.91
CA TYR A 382 -6.72 5.76 6.87
C TYR A 382 -6.80 7.29 6.90
N GLU A 383 -7.90 7.85 6.39
CA GLU A 383 -8.19 9.28 6.51
C GLU A 383 -8.44 9.66 7.98
N ALA A 384 -7.77 10.72 8.46
CA ALA A 384 -7.80 11.18 9.85
C ALA A 384 -8.88 12.25 10.10
#